data_ffbb8b84430473a0f260704211505cba
#
_entry.id   ffbb8b84430473a0f260704211505cba
#
_cell.length_a   1.000
_cell.length_b   1.000
_cell.length_c   1.000
_cell.angle_alpha   90.00
_cell.angle_beta   90.00
_cell.angle_gamma   90.00
#
_symmetry.space_group_name_H-M   'P 1'
#
loop_
_entity.id
_entity.type
_entity.pdbx_description
1 polymer ?
#
loop_
_entity_poly.entity_id
_entity_poly.type
_entity_poly.pdbx_seq_one_letter_code
_entity_poly.pdbx_strand_id
1 'polypeptide(L)'
;MSEGRTTWSDPEERRDRVVDAAMRHFAEHGYRGGRVEDIALDVGVAKGTVFLDFGSKEGLFLAAYRRAVAMLPAWLDAPEDVTAEGFWATLDWWLEHTEDSVSRDPVPNRIAVIGRYDVGMGVRRPIDRFMRSEDPYGTLEFVEFGIRKGEVRDDVDPEMLASMLDWVAERFQDALVSADLDPGLIHRRPERRGMRIKEFVEILRHGIESQGTGD
;
A
#
# COMPACT_ATOMS: atom_id res chain seq x y z
N MET A 1 8.25 -27.93 32.11
CA MET A 1 7.28 -26.81 32.25
C MET A 1 6.58 -26.67 30.92
N SER A 2 5.32 -27.07 30.85
CA SER A 2 4.52 -27.00 29.64
C SER A 2 4.11 -25.54 29.44
N GLU A 3 4.77 -24.83 28.51
CA GLU A 3 4.37 -23.49 28.09
C GLU A 3 2.96 -23.56 27.50
N GLY A 4 2.05 -22.73 28.06
CA GLY A 4 0.64 -22.76 27.76
C GLY A 4 0.37 -22.44 26.28
N ARG A 5 0.02 -23.47 25.54
CA ARG A 5 -0.58 -23.28 24.19
C ARG A 5 -1.91 -22.58 24.36
N THR A 6 -2.03 -21.40 23.79
CA THR A 6 -3.29 -20.68 23.77
C THR A 6 -4.31 -21.53 22.96
N THR A 7 -5.40 -21.92 23.61
CA THR A 7 -6.51 -22.61 22.93
C THR A 7 -7.40 -21.54 22.30
N TRP A 8 -7.23 -21.33 21.01
CA TRP A 8 -8.11 -20.46 20.21
C TRP A 8 -9.45 -21.15 20.00
N SER A 9 -10.54 -20.54 20.46
CA SER A 9 -11.89 -21.04 20.26
C SER A 9 -12.44 -20.71 18.87
N ASP A 10 -11.93 -19.63 18.24
CA ASP A 10 -12.31 -19.17 16.92
C ASP A 10 -11.13 -19.31 15.93
N PRO A 11 -11.30 -20.11 14.86
CA PRO A 11 -10.28 -20.24 13.81
C PRO A 11 -10.00 -18.92 13.06
N GLU A 12 -11.00 -18.04 12.88
CA GLU A 12 -10.82 -16.76 12.19
C GLU A 12 -10.01 -15.80 13.03
N GLU A 13 -10.34 -15.66 14.33
CA GLU A 13 -9.55 -14.84 15.26
C GLU A 13 -8.08 -15.30 15.31
N ARG A 14 -7.85 -16.60 15.34
CA ARG A 14 -6.49 -17.16 15.27
C ARG A 14 -5.77 -16.77 13.98
N ARG A 15 -6.42 -16.91 12.82
CA ARG A 15 -5.83 -16.55 11.52
C ARG A 15 -5.47 -15.07 11.48
N ASP A 16 -6.34 -14.19 11.96
CA ASP A 16 -6.11 -12.76 12.03
C ASP A 16 -4.89 -12.43 12.90
N ARG A 17 -4.78 -13.03 14.07
CA ARG A 17 -3.62 -12.86 14.94
C ARG A 17 -2.32 -13.34 14.32
N VAL A 18 -2.36 -14.45 13.57
CA VAL A 18 -1.19 -14.94 12.84
C VAL A 18 -0.79 -13.97 11.73
N VAL A 19 -1.75 -13.38 11.01
CA VAL A 19 -1.49 -12.37 9.97
C VAL A 19 -0.88 -11.11 10.58
N ASP A 20 -1.41 -10.61 11.70
CA ASP A 20 -0.88 -9.43 12.39
C ASP A 20 0.54 -9.65 12.91
N ALA A 21 0.82 -10.83 13.48
CA ALA A 21 2.17 -11.21 13.88
C ALA A 21 3.10 -11.31 12.66
N ALA A 22 2.64 -11.92 11.58
CA ALA A 22 3.40 -12.04 10.33
C ALA A 22 3.76 -10.67 9.75
N MET A 23 2.84 -9.70 9.77
CA MET A 23 3.13 -8.34 9.33
C MET A 23 4.28 -7.71 10.13
N ARG A 24 4.26 -7.80 11.46
CA ARG A 24 5.33 -7.26 12.31
C ARG A 24 6.66 -7.96 12.03
N HIS A 25 6.69 -9.29 12.03
CA HIS A 25 7.92 -10.07 11.80
C HIS A 25 8.52 -9.84 10.41
N PHE A 26 7.69 -9.81 9.36
CA PHE A 26 8.20 -9.52 8.02
C PHE A 26 8.64 -8.05 7.87
N ALA A 27 7.93 -7.10 8.47
CA ALA A 27 8.34 -5.70 8.42
C ALA A 27 9.68 -5.46 9.14
N GLU A 28 9.99 -6.22 10.20
CA GLU A 28 11.24 -6.12 10.95
C GLU A 28 12.41 -6.84 10.28
N HIS A 29 12.15 -8.05 9.75
CA HIS A 29 13.24 -8.95 9.31
C HIS A 29 13.30 -9.16 7.78
N GLY A 30 12.43 -8.52 7.01
CA GLY A 30 12.26 -8.78 5.59
C GLY A 30 11.57 -10.11 5.31
N TYR A 31 11.24 -10.34 4.03
CA TYR A 31 10.64 -11.63 3.63
C TYR A 31 11.54 -12.81 3.91
N ARG A 32 12.84 -12.69 3.59
CA ARG A 32 13.81 -13.81 3.76
C ARG A 32 14.08 -14.12 5.21
N GLY A 33 14.25 -13.08 6.04
CA GLY A 33 14.56 -13.21 7.48
C GLY A 33 13.36 -13.58 8.34
N GLY A 34 12.13 -13.24 7.96
CA GLY A 34 10.92 -13.60 8.70
C GLY A 34 10.72 -15.12 8.73
N ARG A 35 10.69 -15.71 9.92
CA ARG A 35 10.59 -17.16 10.12
C ARG A 35 9.21 -17.53 10.62
N VAL A 36 8.58 -18.53 9.98
CA VAL A 36 7.23 -19.00 10.36
C VAL A 36 7.20 -19.57 11.77
N GLU A 37 8.32 -20.13 12.22
CA GLU A 37 8.49 -20.63 13.59
C GLU A 37 8.33 -19.53 14.63
N ASP A 38 8.98 -18.39 14.39
CA ASP A 38 8.98 -17.26 15.33
C ASP A 38 7.59 -16.59 15.36
N ILE A 39 6.94 -16.47 14.20
CA ILE A 39 5.55 -15.99 14.08
C ILE A 39 4.59 -16.91 14.84
N ALA A 40 4.71 -18.24 14.68
CA ALA A 40 3.88 -19.21 15.37
C ALA A 40 4.07 -19.16 16.89
N LEU A 41 5.31 -18.98 17.33
CA LEU A 41 5.66 -18.83 18.75
C LEU A 41 5.05 -17.57 19.34
N ASP A 42 5.14 -16.43 18.66
CA ASP A 42 4.59 -15.14 19.10
C ASP A 42 3.08 -15.23 19.38
N VAL A 43 2.35 -15.99 18.57
CA VAL A 43 0.89 -16.20 18.71
C VAL A 43 0.52 -17.35 19.64
N GLY A 44 1.49 -18.19 20.02
CA GLY A 44 1.25 -19.37 20.85
C GLY A 44 0.58 -20.53 20.11
N VAL A 45 0.82 -20.66 18.79
CA VAL A 45 0.29 -21.76 17.96
C VAL A 45 1.42 -22.69 17.49
N ALA A 46 1.07 -23.90 17.06
CA ALA A 46 2.05 -24.79 16.43
C ALA A 46 2.38 -24.30 15.01
N LYS A 47 3.63 -24.40 14.57
CA LYS A 47 4.05 -24.13 13.18
C LYS A 47 3.17 -24.84 12.15
N GLY A 48 2.82 -26.12 12.43
CA GLY A 48 1.91 -26.90 11.57
C GLY A 48 0.53 -26.28 11.38
N THR A 49 0.02 -25.57 12.39
CA THR A 49 -1.25 -24.85 12.32
C THR A 49 -1.15 -23.68 11.34
N VAL A 50 -0.03 -22.93 11.35
CA VAL A 50 0.21 -21.85 10.39
C VAL A 50 0.26 -22.39 8.96
N PHE A 51 0.93 -23.52 8.73
CA PHE A 51 0.95 -24.15 7.40
C PHE A 51 -0.40 -24.73 6.99
N LEU A 52 -1.21 -25.21 7.93
CA LEU A 52 -2.57 -25.65 7.64
C LEU A 52 -3.44 -24.49 7.18
N ASP A 53 -3.31 -23.32 7.82
CA ASP A 53 -4.10 -22.13 7.54
C ASP A 53 -3.69 -21.38 6.27
N PHE A 54 -2.38 -21.34 5.95
CA PHE A 54 -1.81 -20.50 4.88
C PHE A 54 -1.07 -21.29 3.80
N GLY A 55 -0.90 -22.60 3.96
CA GLY A 55 -0.24 -23.48 3.00
C GLY A 55 1.28 -23.38 3.02
N SER A 56 1.82 -22.18 2.92
CA SER A 56 3.27 -21.93 2.82
C SER A 56 3.65 -20.57 3.42
N LYS A 57 4.96 -20.29 3.51
CA LYS A 57 5.46 -18.95 3.87
C LYS A 57 5.01 -17.89 2.85
N GLU A 58 4.99 -18.24 1.57
CA GLU A 58 4.47 -17.41 0.49
C GLU A 58 3.00 -17.06 0.71
N GLY A 59 2.17 -18.05 1.05
CA GLY A 59 0.75 -17.84 1.34
C GLY A 59 0.52 -16.97 2.58
N LEU A 60 1.31 -17.17 3.64
CA LEU A 60 1.28 -16.33 4.83
C LEU A 60 1.69 -14.88 4.51
N PHE A 61 2.77 -14.70 3.73
CA PHE A 61 3.20 -13.36 3.32
C PHE A 61 2.15 -12.66 2.45
N LEU A 62 1.53 -13.39 1.50
CA LEU A 62 0.45 -12.83 0.68
C LEU A 62 -0.75 -12.38 1.54
N ALA A 63 -1.12 -13.15 2.57
CA ALA A 63 -2.16 -12.74 3.51
C ALA A 63 -1.77 -11.48 4.29
N ALA A 64 -0.53 -11.41 4.77
CA ALA A 64 0.02 -10.21 5.43
C ALA A 64 0.06 -9.00 4.49
N TYR A 65 0.43 -9.20 3.22
CA TYR A 65 0.46 -8.16 2.19
C TYR A 65 -0.96 -7.61 1.92
N ARG A 66 -1.95 -8.49 1.72
CA ARG A 66 -3.35 -8.08 1.51
C ARG A 66 -3.89 -7.26 2.70
N ARG A 67 -3.60 -7.70 3.92
CA ARG A 67 -3.96 -6.98 5.14
C ARG A 67 -3.26 -5.61 5.20
N ALA A 68 -1.98 -5.55 4.89
CA ALA A 68 -1.21 -4.32 4.88
C ALA A 68 -1.78 -3.31 3.87
N VAL A 69 -2.05 -3.75 2.64
CA VAL A 69 -2.63 -2.88 1.60
C VAL A 69 -4.01 -2.36 2.02
N ALA A 70 -4.85 -3.19 2.64
CA ALA A 70 -6.16 -2.76 3.15
C ALA A 70 -6.08 -1.73 4.32
N MET A 71 -4.90 -1.53 4.91
CA MET A 71 -4.66 -0.51 5.94
C MET A 71 -4.05 0.79 5.37
N LEU A 72 -3.66 0.80 4.10
CA LEU A 72 -3.13 1.98 3.43
C LEU A 72 -4.28 2.84 2.90
N PRO A 73 -4.14 4.18 2.86
CA PRO A 73 -5.17 5.06 2.32
C PRO A 73 -5.47 4.72 0.86
N ALA A 74 -6.73 4.49 0.52
CA ALA A 74 -7.22 4.47 -0.85
C ALA A 74 -7.49 5.90 -1.34
N TRP A 75 -7.56 6.08 -2.68
CA TRP A 75 -7.73 7.43 -3.25
C TRP A 75 -9.02 8.11 -2.79
N LEU A 76 -10.12 7.35 -2.73
CA LEU A 76 -11.45 7.86 -2.40
C LEU A 76 -11.80 7.72 -0.91
N ASP A 77 -10.82 7.45 -0.03
CA ASP A 77 -11.01 7.52 1.43
C ASP A 77 -11.10 8.97 1.94
N ALA A 78 -10.89 9.94 1.07
CA ALA A 78 -11.01 11.35 1.41
C ALA A 78 -12.43 11.70 1.88
N PRO A 79 -12.57 12.62 2.86
CA PRO A 79 -13.88 13.13 3.31
C PRO A 79 -14.71 13.68 2.16
N GLU A 80 -16.05 13.66 2.32
CA GLU A 80 -16.98 14.08 1.29
C GLU A 80 -16.80 15.56 0.86
N ASP A 81 -16.45 16.43 1.79
CA ASP A 81 -16.14 17.84 1.50
C ASP A 81 -14.90 17.99 0.62
N VAL A 82 -13.87 17.18 0.83
CA VAL A 82 -12.64 17.16 0.01
C VAL A 82 -12.94 16.59 -1.39
N THR A 83 -13.65 15.47 -1.48
CA THR A 83 -14.01 14.87 -2.78
C THR A 83 -14.99 15.77 -3.56
N ALA A 84 -15.81 16.56 -2.88
CA ALA A 84 -16.68 17.56 -3.53
C ALA A 84 -15.89 18.67 -4.22
N GLU A 85 -14.71 19.06 -3.68
CA GLU A 85 -13.81 20.03 -4.30
C GLU A 85 -13.19 19.53 -5.61
N GLY A 86 -13.01 18.20 -5.76
CA GLY A 86 -12.60 17.56 -7.01
C GLY A 86 -11.37 16.68 -6.91
N PHE A 87 -10.86 16.28 -8.09
CA PHE A 87 -9.75 15.33 -8.24
C PHE A 87 -8.47 15.85 -7.59
N TRP A 88 -8.10 17.10 -7.83
CA TRP A 88 -6.84 17.65 -7.36
C TRP A 88 -6.80 17.84 -5.84
N ALA A 89 -7.92 18.27 -5.25
CA ALA A 89 -8.04 18.36 -3.80
C ALA A 89 -7.95 16.97 -3.14
N THR A 90 -8.57 15.96 -3.75
CA THR A 90 -8.50 14.58 -3.29
C THR A 90 -7.07 14.02 -3.39
N LEU A 91 -6.34 14.33 -4.47
CA LEU A 91 -4.93 13.95 -4.63
C LEU A 91 -4.05 14.59 -3.54
N ASP A 92 -4.21 15.88 -3.29
CA ASP A 92 -3.46 16.59 -2.25
C ASP A 92 -3.73 15.99 -0.86
N TRP A 93 -5.00 15.73 -0.56
CA TRP A 93 -5.41 15.06 0.67
C TRP A 93 -4.74 13.67 0.82
N TRP A 94 -4.76 12.88 -0.25
CA TRP A 94 -4.17 11.54 -0.23
C TRP A 94 -2.65 11.58 0.05
N LEU A 95 -1.92 12.52 -0.55
CA LEU A 95 -0.49 12.69 -0.34
C LEU A 95 -0.17 13.02 1.13
N GLU A 96 -0.91 13.93 1.74
CA GLU A 96 -0.76 14.31 3.14
C GLU A 96 -1.09 13.15 4.09
N HIS A 97 -2.18 12.42 3.81
CA HIS A 97 -2.63 11.30 4.66
C HIS A 97 -1.74 10.07 4.52
N THR A 98 -1.13 9.85 3.36
CA THR A 98 -0.12 8.80 3.19
C THR A 98 1.11 9.08 4.07
N GLU A 99 1.57 10.31 4.13
CA GLU A 99 2.66 10.73 5.02
C GLU A 99 2.33 10.50 6.50
N ASP A 100 1.14 10.92 6.92
CA ASP A 100 0.65 10.73 8.27
C ASP A 100 0.52 9.24 8.62
N SER A 101 0.03 8.43 7.69
CA SER A 101 -0.11 6.98 7.84
C SER A 101 1.26 6.32 8.07
N VAL A 102 2.27 6.66 7.27
CA VAL A 102 3.65 6.15 7.44
C VAL A 102 4.23 6.57 8.80
N SER A 103 3.98 7.81 9.21
CA SER A 103 4.50 8.34 10.48
C SER A 103 3.85 7.69 11.69
N ARG A 104 2.58 7.32 11.59
CA ARG A 104 1.79 6.70 12.67
C ARG A 104 2.08 5.21 12.82
N ASP A 105 2.05 4.48 11.71
CA ASP A 105 2.35 3.04 11.64
C ASP A 105 3.09 2.70 10.34
N PRO A 106 4.41 2.52 10.38
CA PRO A 106 5.19 2.20 9.18
C PRO A 106 5.06 0.73 8.73
N VAL A 107 4.45 -0.15 9.54
CA VAL A 107 4.41 -1.59 9.25
C VAL A 107 3.71 -1.91 7.93
N PRO A 108 2.49 -1.41 7.63
CA PRO A 108 1.82 -1.67 6.37
C PRO A 108 2.64 -1.25 5.14
N ASN A 109 3.21 -0.05 5.20
CA ASN A 109 4.05 0.47 4.11
C ASN A 109 5.34 -0.34 3.92
N ARG A 110 5.99 -0.79 5.01
CA ARG A 110 7.17 -1.68 4.92
C ARG A 110 6.82 -3.00 4.26
N ILE A 111 5.67 -3.60 4.58
CA ILE A 111 5.20 -4.83 3.94
C ILE A 111 4.98 -4.61 2.44
N ALA A 112 4.40 -3.48 2.03
CA ALA A 112 4.24 -3.11 0.63
C ALA A 112 5.61 -3.02 -0.09
N VAL A 113 6.58 -2.33 0.50
CA VAL A 113 7.97 -2.24 -0.02
C VAL A 113 8.62 -3.61 -0.14
N ILE A 114 8.49 -4.48 0.88
CA ILE A 114 9.03 -5.84 0.85
C ILE A 114 8.39 -6.63 -0.30
N GLY A 115 7.08 -6.52 -0.50
CA GLY A 115 6.36 -7.16 -1.60
C GLY A 115 6.83 -6.70 -2.99
N ARG A 116 7.33 -5.46 -3.10
CA ARG A 116 7.90 -4.93 -4.35
C ARG A 116 9.34 -5.37 -4.60
N TYR A 117 10.18 -5.45 -3.57
CA TYR A 117 11.64 -5.52 -3.76
C TYR A 117 12.34 -6.74 -3.15
N ASP A 118 11.80 -7.36 -2.09
CA ASP A 118 12.50 -8.42 -1.34
C ASP A 118 11.97 -9.84 -1.60
N VAL A 119 10.92 -9.98 -2.41
CA VAL A 119 10.30 -11.28 -2.68
C VAL A 119 10.70 -11.88 -4.03
N GLY A 120 10.77 -13.22 -4.08
CA GLY A 120 10.96 -13.94 -5.35
C GLY A 120 9.67 -14.00 -6.19
N MET A 121 9.81 -14.41 -7.44
CA MET A 121 8.70 -14.49 -8.42
C MET A 121 7.52 -15.36 -7.97
N GLY A 122 7.76 -16.33 -7.09
CA GLY A 122 6.68 -17.16 -6.49
C GLY A 122 5.69 -16.35 -5.67
N VAL A 123 6.15 -15.29 -5.01
CA VAL A 123 5.32 -14.36 -4.22
C VAL A 123 4.90 -13.15 -5.06
N ARG A 124 5.81 -12.63 -5.89
CA ARG A 124 5.55 -11.44 -6.71
C ARG A 124 4.37 -11.62 -7.64
N ARG A 125 4.28 -12.73 -8.37
CA ARG A 125 3.16 -12.98 -9.30
C ARG A 125 1.78 -12.99 -8.63
N PRO A 126 1.54 -13.66 -7.49
CA PRO A 126 0.31 -13.52 -6.73
C PRO A 126 -0.01 -12.08 -6.29
N ILE A 127 1.00 -11.31 -5.86
CA ILE A 127 0.84 -9.89 -5.49
C ILE A 127 0.39 -9.08 -6.72
N ASP A 128 1.11 -9.19 -7.85
CA ASP A 128 0.77 -8.45 -9.07
C ASP A 128 -0.63 -8.80 -9.58
N ARG A 129 -1.05 -10.07 -9.43
CA ARG A 129 -2.42 -10.48 -9.76
C ARG A 129 -3.43 -9.81 -8.84
N PHE A 130 -3.20 -9.85 -7.53
CA PHE A 130 -4.07 -9.21 -6.54
C PHE A 130 -4.22 -7.71 -6.83
N MET A 131 -3.13 -6.99 -7.03
CA MET A 131 -3.16 -5.55 -7.32
C MET A 131 -3.98 -5.22 -8.57
N ARG A 132 -3.81 -6.00 -9.66
CA ARG A 132 -4.55 -5.76 -10.91
C ARG A 132 -6.01 -6.19 -10.87
N SER A 133 -6.36 -7.27 -10.14
CA SER A 133 -7.71 -7.82 -10.18
C SER A 133 -8.66 -7.21 -9.18
N GLU A 134 -8.15 -6.67 -8.10
CA GLU A 134 -8.96 -6.16 -6.98
C GLU A 134 -8.89 -4.63 -6.86
N ASP A 135 -7.95 -3.97 -7.57
CA ASP A 135 -7.72 -2.50 -7.53
C ASP A 135 -7.87 -1.96 -6.08
N PRO A 136 -7.05 -2.44 -5.13
CA PRO A 136 -7.30 -2.20 -3.70
C PRO A 136 -7.16 -0.73 -3.30
N TYR A 137 -6.57 0.11 -4.16
CA TYR A 137 -6.49 1.55 -3.95
C TYR A 137 -7.62 2.32 -4.64
N GLY A 138 -8.41 1.68 -5.49
CA GLY A 138 -9.46 2.32 -6.27
C GLY A 138 -8.92 3.33 -7.28
N THR A 139 -7.74 3.08 -7.85
CA THR A 139 -7.06 4.05 -8.72
C THR A 139 -7.81 4.28 -10.02
N LEU A 140 -8.38 3.24 -10.61
CA LEU A 140 -9.18 3.38 -11.82
C LEU A 140 -10.45 4.20 -11.55
N GLU A 141 -11.15 3.92 -10.46
CA GLU A 141 -12.35 4.69 -10.07
C GLU A 141 -12.02 6.16 -9.80
N PHE A 142 -10.86 6.42 -9.19
CA PHE A 142 -10.37 7.78 -8.93
C PHE A 142 -10.07 8.54 -10.24
N VAL A 143 -9.40 7.91 -11.20
CA VAL A 143 -9.18 8.51 -12.53
C VAL A 143 -10.49 8.80 -13.24
N GLU A 144 -11.42 7.85 -13.26
CA GLU A 144 -12.75 8.05 -13.86
C GLU A 144 -13.54 9.15 -13.15
N PHE A 145 -13.39 9.29 -11.83
CA PHE A 145 -13.96 10.40 -11.08
C PHE A 145 -13.42 11.75 -11.60
N GLY A 146 -12.09 11.89 -11.78
CA GLY A 146 -11.49 13.11 -12.34
C GLY A 146 -11.95 13.41 -13.77
N ILE A 147 -12.10 12.39 -14.62
CA ILE A 147 -12.64 12.53 -15.98
C ILE A 147 -14.09 13.01 -15.92
N ARG A 148 -14.94 12.40 -15.09
CA ARG A 148 -16.34 12.83 -14.91
C ARG A 148 -16.47 14.26 -14.40
N LYS A 149 -15.52 14.73 -13.60
CA LYS A 149 -15.45 16.13 -13.14
C LYS A 149 -14.92 17.10 -14.21
N GLY A 150 -14.37 16.60 -15.32
CA GLY A 150 -13.74 17.41 -16.34
C GLY A 150 -12.37 17.98 -15.93
N GLU A 151 -11.76 17.44 -14.88
CA GLU A 151 -10.45 17.87 -14.36
C GLU A 151 -9.30 17.03 -14.91
N VAL A 152 -9.57 15.78 -15.29
CA VAL A 152 -8.64 14.86 -15.93
C VAL A 152 -9.01 14.69 -17.40
N ARG A 153 -8.01 14.65 -18.27
CA ARG A 153 -8.17 14.45 -19.72
C ARG A 153 -8.85 13.11 -20.03
N ASP A 154 -9.71 13.11 -21.05
CA ASP A 154 -10.48 11.95 -21.49
C ASP A 154 -10.02 11.38 -22.86
N ASP A 155 -8.97 11.96 -23.43
CA ASP A 155 -8.37 11.54 -24.71
C ASP A 155 -7.27 10.45 -24.53
N VAL A 156 -7.04 9.99 -23.32
CA VAL A 156 -6.12 8.91 -22.97
C VAL A 156 -6.89 7.80 -22.26
N ASP A 157 -6.49 6.56 -22.49
CA ASP A 157 -7.05 5.38 -21.86
C ASP A 157 -7.01 5.51 -20.31
N PRO A 158 -8.17 5.45 -19.62
CA PRO A 158 -8.23 5.56 -18.16
C PRO A 158 -7.41 4.50 -17.43
N GLU A 159 -7.31 3.26 -17.95
CA GLU A 159 -6.49 2.20 -17.37
C GLU A 159 -4.99 2.54 -17.43
N MET A 160 -4.56 3.22 -18.51
CA MET A 160 -3.19 3.70 -18.63
C MET A 160 -2.90 4.82 -17.62
N LEU A 161 -3.81 5.77 -17.47
CA LEU A 161 -3.67 6.86 -16.49
C LEU A 161 -3.64 6.30 -15.05
N ALA A 162 -4.51 5.34 -14.74
CA ALA A 162 -4.52 4.67 -13.45
C ALA A 162 -3.18 3.95 -13.18
N SER A 163 -2.66 3.21 -14.16
CA SER A 163 -1.36 2.54 -14.04
C SER A 163 -0.22 3.53 -13.80
N MET A 164 -0.24 4.70 -14.46
CA MET A 164 0.77 5.74 -14.25
C MET A 164 0.67 6.33 -12.85
N LEU A 165 -0.53 6.59 -12.34
CA LEU A 165 -0.75 7.07 -10.98
C LEU A 165 -0.27 6.04 -9.95
N ASP A 166 -0.55 4.76 -10.14
CA ASP A 166 -0.07 3.70 -9.26
C ASP A 166 1.46 3.67 -9.18
N TRP A 167 2.16 3.72 -10.33
CA TRP A 167 3.62 3.74 -10.35
C TRP A 167 4.19 4.93 -9.58
N VAL A 168 3.57 6.06 -9.73
CA VAL A 168 3.98 7.31 -9.07
C VAL A 168 3.68 7.24 -7.56
N ALA A 169 2.48 6.80 -7.18
CA ALA A 169 2.06 6.65 -5.79
C ALA A 169 2.92 5.63 -5.04
N GLU A 170 3.20 4.48 -5.67
CA GLU A 170 4.11 3.48 -5.10
C GLU A 170 5.51 4.05 -4.85
N ARG A 171 6.08 4.81 -5.81
CA ARG A 171 7.41 5.41 -5.62
C ARG A 171 7.41 6.52 -4.57
N PHE A 172 6.32 7.26 -4.45
CA PHE A 172 6.15 8.23 -3.37
C PHE A 172 6.12 7.55 -2.00
N GLN A 173 5.30 6.50 -1.85
CA GLN A 173 5.25 5.70 -0.62
C GLN A 173 6.61 5.09 -0.27
N ASP A 174 7.33 4.52 -1.25
CA ASP A 174 8.65 3.95 -1.06
C ASP A 174 9.64 4.98 -0.50
N ALA A 175 9.61 6.19 -1.06
CA ALA A 175 10.45 7.30 -0.61
C ALA A 175 10.16 7.72 0.83
N LEU A 176 8.89 7.66 1.28
CA LEU A 176 8.52 7.95 2.66
C LEU A 176 9.03 6.88 3.65
N VAL A 177 9.07 5.62 3.22
CA VAL A 177 9.46 4.48 4.08
C VAL A 177 10.97 4.31 4.17
N SER A 178 11.70 4.58 3.08
CA SER A 178 13.14 4.32 3.02
C SER A 178 13.88 5.45 2.31
N ALA A 179 14.87 6.01 3.01
CA ALA A 179 15.77 7.01 2.45
C ALA A 179 16.56 6.50 1.24
N ASP A 180 16.80 5.18 1.13
CA ASP A 180 17.49 4.58 -0.01
C ASP A 180 16.61 4.48 -1.25
N LEU A 181 15.29 4.53 -1.06
CA LEU A 181 14.29 4.53 -2.12
C LEU A 181 13.79 5.94 -2.48
N ASP A 182 14.41 6.99 -1.92
CA ASP A 182 14.06 8.40 -2.14
C ASP A 182 15.00 9.11 -3.11
N PRO A 183 14.86 8.90 -4.44
CA PRO A 183 15.70 9.60 -5.43
C PRO A 183 15.38 11.10 -5.52
N GLY A 184 14.16 11.50 -5.17
CA GLY A 184 13.69 12.88 -5.21
C GLY A 184 14.10 13.71 -3.99
N LEU A 185 14.74 13.11 -3.00
CA LEU A 185 15.11 13.75 -1.73
C LEU A 185 13.91 14.31 -0.93
N ILE A 186 12.73 13.68 -1.10
CA ILE A 186 11.51 14.06 -0.38
C ILE A 186 11.71 13.83 1.12
N HIS A 187 12.19 12.65 1.47
CA HIS A 187 12.44 12.24 2.86
C HIS A 187 13.75 12.81 3.41
N ARG A 188 14.81 12.88 2.60
CA ARG A 188 16.16 13.28 3.02
C ARG A 188 16.34 14.79 3.26
N ARG A 189 15.39 15.62 2.79
CA ARG A 189 15.39 17.07 2.95
C ARG A 189 14.04 17.56 3.45
N PRO A 190 13.75 17.34 4.74
CA PRO A 190 12.46 17.69 5.33
C PRO A 190 12.04 19.14 5.10
N GLU A 191 13.01 20.07 5.09
CA GLU A 191 12.78 21.50 4.85
C GLU A 191 12.30 21.83 3.43
N ARG A 192 12.52 20.93 2.47
CA ARG A 192 12.09 21.08 1.06
C ARG A 192 10.90 20.20 0.69
N ARG A 193 10.44 19.38 1.62
CA ARG A 193 9.43 18.34 1.38
C ARG A 193 8.14 18.91 0.81
N GLY A 194 7.50 19.85 1.51
CA GLY A 194 6.24 20.45 1.05
C GLY A 194 6.36 21.14 -0.30
N MET A 195 7.49 21.77 -0.60
CA MET A 195 7.75 22.36 -1.91
C MET A 195 7.83 21.29 -3.00
N ARG A 196 8.52 20.17 -2.75
CA ARG A 196 8.69 19.10 -3.73
C ARG A 196 7.39 18.33 -3.99
N ILE A 197 6.56 18.14 -2.98
CA ILE A 197 5.22 17.58 -3.16
C ILE A 197 4.38 18.48 -4.07
N LYS A 198 4.41 19.79 -3.84
CA LYS A 198 3.71 20.76 -4.71
C LYS A 198 4.25 20.76 -6.14
N GLU A 199 5.57 20.78 -6.31
CA GLU A 199 6.20 20.67 -7.64
C GLU A 199 5.77 19.36 -8.35
N PHE A 200 5.69 18.28 -7.62
CA PHE A 200 5.25 16.99 -8.14
C PHE A 200 3.78 17.02 -8.59
N VAL A 201 2.85 17.55 -7.77
CA VAL A 201 1.45 17.72 -8.13
C VAL A 201 1.30 18.61 -9.38
N GLU A 202 2.04 19.71 -9.46
CA GLU A 202 2.02 20.59 -10.64
C GLU A 202 2.51 19.89 -11.92
N ILE A 203 3.54 19.03 -11.83
CA ILE A 203 4.01 18.25 -12.98
C ILE A 203 2.93 17.27 -13.44
N LEU A 204 2.28 16.58 -12.50
CA LEU A 204 1.16 15.69 -12.82
C LEU A 204 0.00 16.46 -13.45
N ARG A 205 -0.39 17.59 -12.88
CA ARG A 205 -1.47 18.45 -13.37
C ARG A 205 -1.25 18.82 -14.82
N HIS A 206 -0.08 19.33 -15.19
CA HIS A 206 0.23 19.69 -16.58
C HIS A 206 0.19 18.51 -17.56
N GLY A 207 0.42 17.27 -17.06
CA GLY A 207 0.38 16.06 -17.89
C GLY A 207 -0.99 15.44 -18.07
N ILE A 208 -1.85 15.52 -17.06
CA ILE A 208 -3.14 14.80 -17.06
C ILE A 208 -4.38 15.69 -16.87
N GLU A 209 -4.20 17.00 -16.67
CA GLU A 209 -5.33 17.93 -16.60
C GLU A 209 -6.07 17.99 -17.93
N SER A 210 -7.39 18.10 -17.87
CA SER A 210 -8.21 18.33 -19.05
C SER A 210 -7.80 19.64 -19.72
N GLN A 211 -7.41 19.57 -20.98
CA GLN A 211 -7.22 20.76 -21.81
C GLN A 211 -8.62 21.22 -22.20
N GLY A 212 -9.14 22.22 -21.48
CA GLY A 212 -10.43 22.80 -21.86
C GLY A 212 -10.48 23.05 -23.37
N THR A 213 -11.53 22.56 -24.03
CA THR A 213 -11.78 22.88 -25.43
C THR A 213 -11.89 24.41 -25.52
N GLY A 214 -10.79 25.04 -25.95
CA GLY A 214 -10.81 26.46 -26.26
C GLY A 214 -11.83 26.68 -27.40
N ASP A 215 -12.92 27.33 -27.06
CA ASP A 215 -13.82 27.92 -28.02
C ASP A 215 -13.14 29.10 -28.74
#